data_4030c2e684f62aa5ed10a006bb3d278c
#
_entry.id   4030c2e684f62aa5ed10a006bb3d278c
#
_cell.length_a   1.000
_cell.length_b   1.000
_cell.length_c   1.000
_cell.angle_alpha   90.00
_cell.angle_beta   90.00
_cell.angle_gamma   90.00
#
_symmetry.space_group_name_H-M   'P 1'
#
loop_
_entity.id
_entity.type
_entity.pdbx_description
1 polymer ?
#
loop_
_entity_poly.entity_id
_entity_poly.type
_entity_poly.pdbx_seq_one_letter_code
_entity_poly.pdbx_strand_id
1 'polypeptide(L)'
;MIRLANVCKVYDGKYALRDINLNIKKGETLAVIGGSGSGKSTLLQLLVGLIRPDSGEIYIGGQETTKLTEKELDKVRLNMGMVFQYSALFDSMTVGENVAFGLREHKHLPEAEIQRIIREKLDLVGLPGVENKLPGELSGGMKKRVGLARAIAFEPEIIFYDEPSSGLDPITTTKIDELIVDMQHKLGVTSVVVTHDMASACRIADRIAMVYEGELIAVDTVKKFQELQDERVQAFFKTLRTQNG
;
A
#
# COMPACT_ATOMS: atom_id res chain seq x y z
N MET A 1 -8.61 -12.66 -3.06
CA MET A 1 -8.26 -12.11 -1.73
C MET A 1 -9.07 -10.86 -1.41
N ILE A 2 -9.11 -9.89 -2.31
CA ILE A 2 -9.92 -8.67 -2.19
C ILE A 2 -10.86 -8.59 -3.39
N ARG A 3 -12.15 -8.25 -3.17
CA ARG A 3 -13.13 -8.05 -4.24
C ARG A 3 -13.98 -6.81 -3.95
N LEU A 4 -14.10 -5.95 -4.94
CA LEU A 4 -15.03 -4.83 -4.98
C LEU A 4 -16.11 -5.14 -6.02
N ALA A 5 -17.37 -4.90 -5.69
CA ALA A 5 -18.51 -5.11 -6.57
C ALA A 5 -19.39 -3.85 -6.58
N ASN A 6 -19.43 -3.17 -7.73
CA ASN A 6 -20.23 -1.96 -7.99
C ASN A 6 -20.04 -0.86 -6.94
N VAL A 7 -18.79 -0.67 -6.47
CA VAL A 7 -18.47 0.26 -5.39
C VAL A 7 -18.51 1.70 -5.89
N CYS A 8 -19.31 2.54 -5.22
CA CYS A 8 -19.37 3.98 -5.45
C CYS A 8 -19.02 4.76 -4.19
N LYS A 9 -18.37 5.91 -4.38
CA LYS A 9 -18.14 6.90 -3.33
C LYS A 9 -18.42 8.30 -3.86
N VAL A 10 -19.23 9.06 -3.11
CA VAL A 10 -19.68 10.41 -3.47
C VAL A 10 -19.25 11.40 -2.39
N TYR A 11 -18.74 12.55 -2.78
CA TYR A 11 -18.51 13.71 -1.91
C TYR A 11 -19.16 14.94 -2.55
N ASP A 12 -19.98 15.65 -1.80
CA ASP A 12 -20.66 16.87 -2.25
C ASP A 12 -21.37 16.71 -3.60
N GLY A 13 -22.07 15.57 -3.78
CA GLY A 13 -22.82 15.24 -5.00
C GLY A 13 -21.95 14.83 -6.20
N LYS A 14 -20.63 14.74 -6.05
CA LYS A 14 -19.70 14.31 -7.10
C LYS A 14 -19.13 12.93 -6.79
N TYR A 15 -19.09 12.08 -7.81
CA TYR A 15 -18.44 10.77 -7.68
C TYR A 15 -16.93 10.93 -7.55
N ALA A 16 -16.39 10.48 -6.42
CA ALA A 16 -14.96 10.24 -6.26
C ALA A 16 -14.57 8.86 -6.81
N LEU A 17 -15.51 7.90 -6.72
CA LEU A 17 -15.42 6.58 -7.37
C LEU A 17 -16.82 6.18 -7.85
N ARG A 18 -16.88 5.64 -9.07
CA ARG A 18 -18.12 5.21 -9.73
C ARG A 18 -17.97 3.78 -10.23
N ASP A 19 -18.86 2.91 -9.80
CA ASP A 19 -19.03 1.53 -10.27
C ASP A 19 -17.71 0.71 -10.32
N ILE A 20 -16.91 0.82 -9.28
CA ILE A 20 -15.63 0.11 -9.21
C ILE A 20 -15.87 -1.39 -9.03
N ASN A 21 -15.42 -2.15 -10.01
CA ASN A 21 -15.41 -3.61 -10.02
C ASN A 21 -13.97 -4.09 -10.14
N LEU A 22 -13.43 -4.69 -9.06
CA LEU A 22 -12.02 -5.08 -8.98
C LEU A 22 -11.86 -6.37 -8.20
N ASN A 23 -10.98 -7.24 -8.68
CA ASN A 23 -10.62 -8.48 -7.99
C ASN A 23 -9.10 -8.59 -7.89
N ILE A 24 -8.58 -8.78 -6.67
CA ILE A 24 -7.16 -8.94 -6.36
C ILE A 24 -6.96 -10.33 -5.77
N LYS A 25 -6.08 -11.12 -6.37
CA LYS A 25 -5.81 -12.51 -5.97
C LYS A 25 -4.90 -12.53 -4.74
N LYS A 26 -4.90 -13.65 -4.02
CA LYS A 26 -3.95 -13.87 -2.92
C LYS A 26 -2.52 -13.95 -3.46
N GLY A 27 -1.59 -13.27 -2.79
CA GLY A 27 -0.18 -13.21 -3.17
C GLY A 27 0.13 -12.33 -4.38
N GLU A 28 -0.88 -11.60 -4.92
CA GLU A 28 -0.72 -10.69 -6.06
C GLU A 28 -0.28 -9.30 -5.57
N THR A 29 0.61 -8.66 -6.30
CA THR A 29 0.85 -7.22 -6.20
C THR A 29 0.08 -6.50 -7.30
N LEU A 30 -0.92 -5.71 -6.91
CA LEU A 30 -1.65 -4.82 -7.80
C LEU A 30 -1.19 -3.38 -7.63
N ALA A 31 -0.68 -2.75 -8.68
CA ALA A 31 -0.47 -1.31 -8.70
C ALA A 31 -1.74 -0.58 -9.17
N VAL A 32 -2.18 0.41 -8.40
CA VAL A 32 -3.27 1.32 -8.76
C VAL A 32 -2.67 2.65 -9.16
N ILE A 33 -2.81 3.02 -10.42
CA ILE A 33 -2.27 4.24 -10.99
C ILE A 33 -3.37 5.22 -11.41
N GLY A 34 -3.00 6.46 -11.65
CA GLY A 34 -3.90 7.51 -12.14
C GLY A 34 -3.40 8.90 -11.76
N GLY A 35 -3.97 9.92 -12.37
CA GLY A 35 -3.63 11.32 -12.10
C GLY A 35 -3.98 11.76 -10.67
N SER A 36 -3.52 12.95 -10.28
CA SER A 36 -3.96 13.56 -9.02
C SER A 36 -5.49 13.77 -9.05
N GLY A 37 -6.16 13.45 -7.95
CA GLY A 37 -7.62 13.57 -7.85
C GLY A 37 -8.41 12.48 -8.60
N SER A 38 -7.79 11.46 -9.20
CA SER A 38 -8.51 10.42 -9.93
C SER A 38 -9.34 9.47 -9.05
N GLY A 39 -9.13 9.46 -7.71
CA GLY A 39 -9.85 8.58 -6.78
C GLY A 39 -9.00 7.50 -6.11
N LYS A 40 -7.68 7.39 -6.40
CA LYS A 40 -6.78 6.36 -5.85
C LYS A 40 -6.76 6.31 -4.32
N SER A 41 -6.58 7.46 -3.67
CA SER A 41 -6.55 7.53 -2.19
C SER A 41 -7.91 7.18 -1.60
N THR A 42 -9.01 7.57 -2.25
CA THR A 42 -10.37 7.18 -1.86
C THR A 42 -10.54 5.66 -1.96
N LEU A 43 -10.05 5.04 -3.04
CA LEU A 43 -10.07 3.58 -3.21
C LEU A 43 -9.28 2.89 -2.09
N LEU A 44 -8.09 3.39 -1.79
CA LEU A 44 -7.25 2.86 -0.71
C LEU A 44 -7.94 2.96 0.66
N GLN A 45 -8.54 4.13 0.98
CA GLN A 45 -9.27 4.35 2.22
C GLN A 45 -10.49 3.41 2.37
N LEU A 46 -11.20 3.13 1.27
CA LEU A 46 -12.29 2.15 1.24
C LEU A 46 -11.78 0.73 1.51
N LEU A 47 -10.66 0.34 0.91
CA LEU A 47 -10.05 -0.99 1.09
C LEU A 47 -9.57 -1.22 2.53
N VAL A 48 -8.99 -0.20 3.16
CA VAL A 48 -8.56 -0.27 4.57
C VAL A 48 -9.74 -0.12 5.53
N GLY A 49 -10.91 0.29 5.02
CA GLY A 49 -12.13 0.51 5.82
C GLY A 49 -12.09 1.80 6.65
N LEU A 50 -11.25 2.79 6.28
CA LEU A 50 -11.24 4.12 6.92
C LEU A 50 -12.47 4.95 6.57
N ILE A 51 -13.07 4.69 5.41
CA ILE A 51 -14.33 5.27 4.97
C ILE A 51 -15.24 4.16 4.46
N ARG A 52 -16.55 4.41 4.42
CA ARG A 52 -17.54 3.48 3.87
C ARG A 52 -17.94 3.91 2.46
N PRO A 53 -18.21 2.96 1.55
CA PRO A 53 -18.81 3.28 0.26
C PRO A 53 -20.26 3.77 0.44
N ASP A 54 -20.76 4.53 -0.51
CA ASP A 54 -22.18 4.94 -0.55
C ASP A 54 -23.05 3.85 -1.17
N SER A 55 -22.46 3.00 -2.04
CA SER A 55 -23.09 1.79 -2.56
C SER A 55 -22.05 0.75 -2.98
N GLY A 56 -22.50 -0.49 -3.21
CA GLY A 56 -21.65 -1.61 -3.57
C GLY A 56 -21.10 -2.34 -2.36
N GLU A 57 -20.27 -3.36 -2.62
CA GLU A 57 -19.78 -4.29 -1.61
C GLU A 57 -18.27 -4.46 -1.72
N ILE A 58 -17.60 -4.56 -0.57
CA ILE A 58 -16.15 -4.83 -0.47
C ILE A 58 -15.97 -6.10 0.35
N TYR A 59 -15.20 -7.03 -0.21
CA TYR A 59 -14.84 -8.29 0.44
C TYR A 59 -13.34 -8.38 0.64
N ILE A 60 -12.91 -8.77 1.83
CA ILE A 60 -11.51 -8.99 2.19
C ILE A 60 -11.39 -10.35 2.88
N GLY A 61 -10.54 -11.23 2.36
CA GLY A 61 -10.42 -12.58 2.87
C GLY A 61 -11.70 -13.40 2.77
N GLY A 62 -12.63 -13.02 1.86
CA GLY A 62 -13.94 -13.66 1.72
C GLY A 62 -15.03 -13.08 2.62
N GLN A 63 -14.68 -12.16 3.55
CA GLN A 63 -15.64 -11.50 4.43
C GLN A 63 -16.07 -10.16 3.83
N GLU A 64 -17.39 -9.90 3.78
CA GLU A 64 -17.92 -8.59 3.41
C GLU A 64 -17.63 -7.56 4.52
N THR A 65 -16.87 -6.51 4.18
CA THR A 65 -16.42 -5.51 5.15
C THR A 65 -17.34 -4.29 5.24
N THR A 66 -18.19 -4.07 4.24
CA THR A 66 -19.07 -2.89 4.15
C THR A 66 -20.12 -2.82 5.26
N LYS A 67 -20.54 -3.95 5.79
CA LYS A 67 -21.59 -4.08 6.82
C LYS A 67 -21.03 -4.29 8.24
N LEU A 68 -19.72 -4.44 8.38
CA LEU A 68 -19.08 -4.68 9.68
C LEU A 68 -19.18 -3.45 10.59
N THR A 69 -19.30 -3.69 11.89
CA THR A 69 -19.09 -2.67 12.92
C THR A 69 -17.61 -2.29 12.99
N GLU A 70 -17.27 -1.15 13.58
CA GLU A 70 -15.85 -0.74 13.76
C GLU A 70 -15.05 -1.81 14.50
N LYS A 71 -15.63 -2.39 15.57
CA LYS A 71 -14.97 -3.46 16.34
C LYS A 71 -14.68 -4.72 15.53
N GLU A 72 -15.52 -5.03 14.54
CA GLU A 72 -15.30 -6.16 13.61
C GLU A 72 -14.27 -5.79 12.54
N LEU A 73 -14.31 -4.54 12.02
CA LEU A 73 -13.32 -4.01 11.10
C LEU A 73 -11.93 -3.98 11.72
N ASP A 74 -11.80 -3.66 13.00
CA ASP A 74 -10.51 -3.67 13.70
C ASP A 74 -9.86 -5.07 13.65
N LYS A 75 -10.65 -6.13 13.78
CA LYS A 75 -10.15 -7.51 13.65
C LYS A 75 -9.64 -7.80 12.23
N VAL A 76 -10.31 -7.26 11.21
CA VAL A 76 -9.86 -7.41 9.81
C VAL A 76 -8.58 -6.60 9.60
N ARG A 77 -8.50 -5.38 10.14
CA ARG A 77 -7.30 -4.50 10.05
C ARG A 77 -6.06 -5.09 10.70
N LEU A 78 -6.19 -5.96 11.71
CA LEU A 78 -5.04 -6.68 12.30
C LEU A 78 -4.28 -7.57 11.30
N ASN A 79 -4.95 -7.98 10.21
CA ASN A 79 -4.33 -8.74 9.13
C ASN A 79 -3.85 -7.85 7.97
N MET A 80 -3.85 -6.53 8.16
CA MET A 80 -3.45 -5.53 7.16
C MET A 80 -2.25 -4.74 7.65
N GLY A 81 -1.26 -4.55 6.78
CA GLY A 81 -0.19 -3.57 6.96
C GLY A 81 -0.49 -2.32 6.14
N MET A 82 -0.10 -1.16 6.64
CA MET A 82 -0.24 0.11 5.91
C MET A 82 1.09 0.86 5.89
N VAL A 83 1.52 1.23 4.68
CA VAL A 83 2.70 2.08 4.43
C VAL A 83 2.21 3.41 3.89
N PHE A 84 2.46 4.48 4.62
CA PHE A 84 1.98 5.82 4.30
C PHE A 84 3.00 6.62 3.47
N GLN A 85 2.51 7.55 2.67
CA GLN A 85 3.31 8.44 1.83
C GLN A 85 4.43 9.17 2.59
N TYR A 86 4.19 9.61 3.81
CA TYR A 86 5.18 10.31 4.66
C TYR A 86 5.72 9.42 5.80
N SER A 87 5.64 8.09 5.64
CA SER A 87 6.02 7.07 6.64
C SER A 87 5.20 7.11 7.94
N ALA A 88 4.60 8.23 8.31
CA ALA A 88 3.77 8.44 9.50
C ALA A 88 4.40 7.83 10.77
N LEU A 89 5.71 8.05 10.96
CA LEU A 89 6.40 7.65 12.18
C LEU A 89 6.06 8.62 13.31
N PHE A 90 5.96 8.10 14.52
CA PHE A 90 5.84 8.91 15.72
C PHE A 90 7.21 9.50 16.06
N ASP A 91 7.37 10.80 15.91
CA ASP A 91 8.65 11.50 16.09
C ASP A 91 9.20 11.42 17.52
N SER A 92 8.32 11.25 18.52
CA SER A 92 8.65 11.09 19.93
C SER A 92 9.07 9.67 20.32
N MET A 93 8.96 8.71 19.41
CA MET A 93 9.28 7.30 19.61
C MET A 93 10.52 6.92 18.83
N THR A 94 11.34 6.04 19.40
CA THR A 94 12.46 5.43 18.69
C THR A 94 11.98 4.58 17.52
N VAL A 95 12.89 4.19 16.63
CA VAL A 95 12.62 3.25 15.53
C VAL A 95 12.02 1.94 16.04
N GLY A 96 12.61 1.36 17.08
CA GLY A 96 12.10 0.13 17.68
C GLY A 96 10.71 0.28 18.26
N GLU A 97 10.43 1.40 18.93
CA GLU A 97 9.10 1.70 19.47
C GLU A 97 8.07 1.90 18.34
N ASN A 98 8.44 2.57 17.24
CA ASN A 98 7.58 2.69 16.07
C ASN A 98 7.22 1.32 15.47
N VAL A 99 8.20 0.42 15.31
CA VAL A 99 7.96 -0.93 14.78
C VAL A 99 7.11 -1.75 15.74
N ALA A 100 7.34 -1.64 17.05
CA ALA A 100 6.63 -2.39 18.07
C ALA A 100 5.27 -1.83 18.44
N PHE A 101 4.92 -0.60 18.03
CA PHE A 101 3.74 0.12 18.51
C PHE A 101 2.47 -0.74 18.47
N GLY A 102 2.12 -1.24 17.30
CA GLY A 102 0.95 -2.09 17.15
C GLY A 102 1.06 -3.41 17.93
N LEU A 103 2.24 -4.02 18.02
CA LEU A 103 2.44 -5.27 18.76
C LEU A 103 2.13 -5.07 20.26
N ARG A 104 2.58 -3.98 20.86
CA ARG A 104 2.31 -3.66 22.26
C ARG A 104 0.85 -3.35 22.53
N GLU A 105 0.16 -2.69 21.60
CA GLU A 105 -1.24 -2.35 21.74
C GLU A 105 -2.19 -3.56 21.61
N HIS A 106 -1.84 -4.53 20.75
CA HIS A 106 -2.79 -5.58 20.36
C HIS A 106 -2.32 -7.01 20.65
N LYS A 107 -1.02 -7.26 20.86
CA LYS A 107 -0.50 -8.59 21.19
C LYS A 107 0.15 -8.57 22.57
N HIS A 108 -0.32 -9.43 23.46
CA HIS A 108 0.27 -9.62 24.79
C HIS A 108 1.51 -10.50 24.73
N LEU A 109 2.59 -10.01 24.07
CA LEU A 109 3.85 -10.73 23.93
C LEU A 109 4.84 -10.31 25.02
N PRO A 110 5.72 -11.24 25.48
CA PRO A 110 6.85 -10.86 26.32
C PRO A 110 7.76 -9.86 25.61
N GLU A 111 8.35 -8.91 26.36
CA GLU A 111 9.21 -7.87 25.77
C GLU A 111 10.41 -8.47 25.00
N ALA A 112 10.98 -9.57 25.46
CA ALA A 112 12.05 -10.28 24.76
C ALA A 112 11.64 -10.72 23.33
N GLU A 113 10.39 -11.15 23.17
CA GLU A 113 9.83 -11.54 21.87
C GLU A 113 9.57 -10.31 20.99
N ILE A 114 9.06 -9.23 21.55
CA ILE A 114 8.89 -7.95 20.84
C ILE A 114 10.23 -7.47 20.32
N GLN A 115 11.28 -7.49 21.14
CA GLN A 115 12.63 -7.10 20.74
C GLN A 115 13.21 -8.01 19.65
N ARG A 116 12.89 -9.30 19.66
CA ARG A 116 13.27 -10.22 18.60
C ARG A 116 12.59 -9.83 17.27
N ILE A 117 11.27 -9.56 17.31
CA ILE A 117 10.50 -9.13 16.13
C ILE A 117 11.04 -7.81 15.57
N ILE A 118 11.32 -6.82 16.42
CA ILE A 118 11.89 -5.53 15.99
C ILE A 118 13.16 -5.76 15.17
N ARG A 119 14.11 -6.51 15.72
CA ARG A 119 15.39 -6.79 15.02
C ARG A 119 15.15 -7.51 13.70
N GLU A 120 14.35 -8.56 13.70
CA GLU A 120 14.02 -9.33 12.49
C GLU A 120 13.41 -8.45 11.39
N LYS A 121 12.42 -7.60 11.73
CA LYS A 121 11.77 -6.76 10.72
C LYS A 121 12.67 -5.61 10.24
N LEU A 122 13.54 -5.07 11.11
CA LEU A 122 14.53 -4.08 10.70
C LEU A 122 15.64 -4.70 9.82
N ASP A 123 16.06 -5.91 10.10
CA ASP A 123 17.00 -6.65 9.25
C ASP A 123 16.40 -6.91 7.87
N LEU A 124 15.13 -7.31 7.80
CA LEU A 124 14.41 -7.53 6.54
C LEU A 124 14.38 -6.29 5.63
N VAL A 125 14.31 -5.09 6.23
CA VAL A 125 14.33 -3.83 5.48
C VAL A 125 15.74 -3.23 5.35
N GLY A 126 16.79 -3.98 5.70
CA GLY A 126 18.19 -3.58 5.60
C GLY A 126 18.57 -2.41 6.52
N LEU A 127 18.03 -2.40 7.74
CA LEU A 127 18.29 -1.39 8.77
C LEU A 127 18.68 -2.02 10.13
N PRO A 128 19.72 -2.88 10.20
CA PRO A 128 20.16 -3.44 11.48
C PRO A 128 20.76 -2.36 12.39
N GLY A 129 20.53 -2.47 13.70
CA GLY A 129 21.20 -1.66 14.71
C GLY A 129 20.71 -0.20 14.81
N VAL A 130 19.52 0.12 14.26
CA VAL A 130 18.95 1.47 14.34
C VAL A 130 17.81 1.61 15.35
N GLU A 131 17.56 0.58 16.13
CA GLU A 131 16.38 0.46 17.02
C GLU A 131 16.21 1.65 17.97
N ASN A 132 17.34 2.17 18.46
CA ASN A 132 17.39 3.26 19.45
C ASN A 132 17.41 4.66 18.85
N LYS A 133 17.47 4.79 17.51
CA LYS A 133 17.44 6.10 16.84
C LYS A 133 16.05 6.69 16.84
N LEU A 134 15.98 8.02 16.86
CA LEU A 134 14.76 8.76 16.61
C LEU A 134 14.55 8.99 15.11
N PRO A 135 13.29 9.13 14.64
CA PRO A 135 13.00 9.43 13.24
C PRO A 135 13.76 10.64 12.68
N GLY A 136 14.00 11.68 13.51
CA GLY A 136 14.78 12.86 13.14
C GLY A 136 16.23 12.58 12.72
N GLU A 137 16.80 11.45 13.14
CA GLU A 137 18.17 11.03 12.82
C GLU A 137 18.27 10.20 11.52
N LEU A 138 17.13 9.94 10.86
CA LEU A 138 17.03 9.07 9.69
C LEU A 138 16.94 9.87 8.39
N SER A 139 17.54 9.36 7.33
CA SER A 139 17.25 9.86 5.97
C SER A 139 15.81 9.52 5.53
N GLY A 140 15.30 10.22 4.49
CA GLY A 140 13.97 9.93 3.95
C GLY A 140 13.75 8.46 3.56
N GLY A 141 14.72 7.85 2.88
CA GLY A 141 14.68 6.44 2.51
C GLY A 141 14.72 5.49 3.73
N MET A 142 15.46 5.86 4.79
CA MET A 142 15.42 5.08 6.04
C MET A 142 14.06 5.17 6.71
N LYS A 143 13.43 6.35 6.77
CA LYS A 143 12.08 6.52 7.33
C LYS A 143 11.06 5.66 6.60
N LYS A 144 11.13 5.59 5.26
CA LYS A 144 10.27 4.71 4.45
C LYS A 144 10.47 3.24 4.82
N ARG A 145 11.72 2.78 4.94
CA ARG A 145 12.04 1.41 5.33
C ARG A 145 11.59 1.07 6.76
N VAL A 146 11.68 2.00 7.70
CA VAL A 146 11.09 1.81 9.05
C VAL A 146 9.57 1.70 8.97
N GLY A 147 8.91 2.53 8.15
CA GLY A 147 7.46 2.41 7.88
C GLY A 147 7.08 1.04 7.33
N LEU A 148 7.91 0.47 6.43
CA LEU A 148 7.75 -0.91 5.94
C LEU A 148 7.92 -1.93 7.07
N ALA A 149 8.99 -1.83 7.89
CA ALA A 149 9.22 -2.73 9.03
C ALA A 149 8.03 -2.72 10.01
N ARG A 150 7.47 -1.54 10.30
CA ARG A 150 6.26 -1.39 11.12
C ARG A 150 5.05 -2.08 10.49
N ALA A 151 4.84 -1.91 9.20
CA ALA A 151 3.72 -2.50 8.48
C ALA A 151 3.73 -4.04 8.50
N ILE A 152 4.93 -4.65 8.48
CA ILE A 152 5.08 -6.12 8.48
C ILE A 152 5.29 -6.72 9.88
N ALA A 153 5.34 -5.91 10.94
CA ALA A 153 5.57 -6.39 12.30
C ALA A 153 4.49 -7.36 12.79
N PHE A 154 3.26 -7.18 12.33
CA PHE A 154 2.11 -8.04 12.64
C PHE A 154 2.02 -9.31 11.79
N GLU A 155 2.90 -9.47 10.78
CA GLU A 155 2.82 -10.55 9.78
C GLU A 155 1.48 -10.54 9.03
N PRO A 156 1.13 -9.41 8.39
CA PRO A 156 -0.16 -9.24 7.73
C PRO A 156 -0.27 -10.15 6.49
N GLU A 157 -1.51 -10.49 6.11
CA GLU A 157 -1.78 -11.15 4.82
C GLU A 157 -1.87 -10.16 3.66
N ILE A 158 -2.16 -8.88 3.95
CA ILE A 158 -2.31 -7.82 2.96
C ILE A 158 -1.50 -6.61 3.38
N ILE A 159 -0.78 -6.01 2.43
CA ILE A 159 -0.10 -4.73 2.66
C ILE A 159 -0.62 -3.70 1.65
N PHE A 160 -1.04 -2.57 2.17
CA PHE A 160 -1.42 -1.39 1.40
C PHE A 160 -0.29 -0.37 1.42
N TYR A 161 0.03 0.19 0.25
CA TYR A 161 1.07 1.19 0.09
C TYR A 161 0.47 2.44 -0.54
N ASP A 162 0.60 3.57 0.14
CA ASP A 162 0.22 4.88 -0.39
C ASP A 162 1.49 5.63 -0.77
N GLU A 163 1.77 5.73 -2.07
CA GLU A 163 2.92 6.44 -2.65
C GLU A 163 4.26 6.10 -1.93
N PRO A 164 4.67 4.80 -1.87
CA PRO A 164 5.76 4.35 -1.00
C PRO A 164 7.11 4.99 -1.31
N SER A 165 7.37 5.35 -2.56
CA SER A 165 8.64 5.94 -3.04
C SER A 165 8.57 7.44 -3.28
N SER A 166 7.42 8.09 -3.00
CA SER A 166 7.23 9.52 -3.22
C SER A 166 8.28 10.37 -2.46
N GLY A 167 8.86 11.35 -3.16
CA GLY A 167 9.84 12.28 -2.60
C GLY A 167 11.26 11.72 -2.43
N LEU A 168 11.54 10.55 -3.00
CA LEU A 168 12.87 9.95 -3.01
C LEU A 168 13.57 10.18 -4.36
N ASP A 169 14.90 10.13 -4.34
CA ASP A 169 15.70 10.09 -5.55
C ASP A 169 15.53 8.75 -6.30
N PRO A 170 15.85 8.68 -7.62
CA PRO A 170 15.62 7.48 -8.42
C PRO A 170 16.32 6.21 -7.90
N ILE A 171 17.53 6.34 -7.34
CA ILE A 171 18.28 5.20 -6.80
C ILE A 171 17.59 4.65 -5.55
N THR A 172 17.17 5.54 -4.67
CA THR A 172 16.46 5.16 -3.43
C THR A 172 15.06 4.61 -3.76
N THR A 173 14.37 5.18 -4.75
CA THR A 173 13.09 4.65 -5.27
C THR A 173 13.24 3.19 -5.71
N THR A 174 14.24 2.89 -6.55
CA THR A 174 14.50 1.51 -7.00
C THR A 174 14.73 0.55 -5.82
N LYS A 175 15.46 0.96 -4.78
CA LYS A 175 15.67 0.13 -3.58
C LYS A 175 14.39 -0.13 -2.79
N ILE A 176 13.46 0.84 -2.74
CA ILE A 176 12.14 0.63 -2.10
C ILE A 176 11.30 -0.34 -2.94
N ASP A 177 11.31 -0.20 -4.26
CA ASP A 177 10.59 -1.09 -5.18
C ASP A 177 11.09 -2.54 -5.06
N GLU A 178 12.41 -2.75 -5.08
CA GLU A 178 13.04 -4.06 -4.86
C GLU A 178 12.63 -4.65 -3.49
N LEU A 179 12.57 -3.83 -2.45
CA LEU A 179 12.15 -4.27 -1.12
C LEU A 179 10.67 -4.68 -1.09
N ILE A 180 9.79 -3.98 -1.82
CA ILE A 180 8.37 -4.36 -1.96
C ILE A 180 8.24 -5.72 -2.64
N VAL A 181 8.97 -5.94 -3.74
CA VAL A 181 9.01 -7.23 -4.46
C VAL A 181 9.56 -8.34 -3.56
N ASP A 182 10.65 -8.09 -2.87
CA ASP A 182 11.27 -9.03 -1.94
C ASP A 182 10.31 -9.45 -0.82
N MET A 183 9.57 -8.50 -0.25
CA MET A 183 8.57 -8.79 0.78
C MET A 183 7.42 -9.63 0.25
N GLN A 184 6.90 -9.34 -0.95
CA GLN A 184 5.88 -10.18 -1.58
C GLN A 184 6.38 -11.63 -1.71
N HIS A 185 7.60 -11.84 -2.25
CA HIS A 185 8.15 -13.17 -2.45
C HIS A 185 8.47 -13.91 -1.14
N LYS A 186 9.06 -13.22 -0.17
CA LYS A 186 9.50 -13.84 1.10
C LYS A 186 8.35 -14.10 2.06
N LEU A 187 7.34 -13.21 2.09
CA LEU A 187 6.23 -13.29 3.03
C LEU A 187 4.95 -13.85 2.40
N GLY A 188 4.86 -13.95 1.07
CA GLY A 188 3.67 -14.40 0.37
C GLY A 188 2.46 -13.46 0.52
N VAL A 189 2.70 -12.19 0.84
CA VAL A 189 1.66 -11.20 1.10
C VAL A 189 0.97 -10.74 -0.18
N THR A 190 -0.29 -10.33 -0.05
CA THR A 190 -1.02 -9.62 -1.11
C THR A 190 -0.73 -8.13 -0.98
N SER A 191 -0.37 -7.46 -2.07
CA SER A 191 0.02 -6.05 -2.03
C SER A 191 -0.88 -5.19 -2.92
N VAL A 192 -1.31 -4.04 -2.41
CA VAL A 192 -1.98 -3.00 -3.20
C VAL A 192 -1.16 -1.72 -3.09
N VAL A 193 -0.61 -1.28 -4.21
CA VAL A 193 0.28 -0.13 -4.25
C VAL A 193 -0.37 1.00 -5.03
N VAL A 194 -0.70 2.08 -4.36
CA VAL A 194 -1.16 3.31 -5.01
C VAL A 194 0.07 4.15 -5.35
N THR A 195 0.21 4.51 -6.63
CA THR A 195 1.31 5.37 -7.08
C THR A 195 0.94 6.14 -8.35
N HIS A 196 1.60 7.27 -8.57
CA HIS A 196 1.59 7.99 -9.84
C HIS A 196 2.87 7.70 -10.66
N ASP A 197 3.84 6.98 -10.10
CA ASP A 197 5.07 6.58 -10.80
C ASP A 197 4.84 5.26 -11.57
N MET A 198 4.71 5.40 -12.89
CA MET A 198 4.51 4.27 -13.78
C MET A 198 5.74 3.34 -13.83
N ALA A 199 6.96 3.88 -13.72
CA ALA A 199 8.18 3.08 -13.75
C ALA A 199 8.24 2.16 -12.52
N SER A 200 7.92 2.69 -11.34
CA SER A 200 7.77 1.94 -10.11
C SER A 200 6.65 0.90 -10.23
N ALA A 201 5.45 1.30 -10.70
CA ALA A 201 4.34 0.38 -10.92
C ALA A 201 4.71 -0.82 -11.81
N CYS A 202 5.43 -0.58 -12.92
CA CYS A 202 5.88 -1.64 -13.82
C CYS A 202 6.93 -2.58 -13.20
N ARG A 203 7.73 -2.08 -12.24
CA ARG A 203 8.75 -2.92 -11.56
C ARG A 203 8.16 -3.84 -10.52
N ILE A 204 7.15 -3.35 -9.77
CA ILE A 204 6.66 -4.04 -8.56
C ILE A 204 5.42 -4.89 -8.80
N ALA A 205 4.61 -4.59 -9.82
CA ALA A 205 3.28 -5.16 -9.93
C ALA A 205 3.20 -6.39 -10.84
N ASP A 206 2.34 -7.34 -10.48
CA ASP A 206 1.86 -8.40 -11.36
C ASP A 206 0.83 -7.85 -12.35
N ARG A 207 -0.05 -6.95 -11.85
CA ARG A 207 -1.08 -6.27 -12.63
C ARG A 207 -1.14 -4.79 -12.27
N ILE A 208 -1.56 -4.00 -13.24
CA ILE A 208 -1.81 -2.57 -13.10
C ILE A 208 -3.29 -2.31 -13.28
N ALA A 209 -3.86 -1.48 -12.42
CA ALA A 209 -5.20 -0.95 -12.51
C ALA A 209 -5.12 0.57 -12.68
N MET A 210 -5.80 1.14 -13.66
CA MET A 210 -5.82 2.60 -13.85
C MET A 210 -7.17 3.17 -13.46
N VAL A 211 -7.12 4.13 -12.54
CA VAL A 211 -8.28 4.94 -12.15
C VAL A 211 -8.19 6.31 -12.84
N TYR A 212 -9.23 6.67 -13.55
CA TYR A 212 -9.37 7.94 -14.25
C TYR A 212 -10.75 8.53 -13.98
N GLU A 213 -10.81 9.76 -13.44
CA GLU A 213 -12.06 10.47 -13.10
C GLU A 213 -13.06 9.62 -12.29
N GLY A 214 -12.54 8.86 -11.33
CA GLY A 214 -13.35 8.01 -10.47
C GLY A 214 -13.77 6.67 -11.06
N GLU A 215 -13.37 6.34 -12.26
CA GLU A 215 -13.69 5.08 -12.93
C GLU A 215 -12.45 4.21 -13.13
N LEU A 216 -12.65 2.89 -13.10
CA LEU A 216 -11.59 1.91 -13.39
C LEU A 216 -11.58 1.65 -14.89
N ILE A 217 -10.64 2.27 -15.61
CA ILE A 217 -10.62 2.23 -17.08
C ILE A 217 -9.83 1.06 -17.67
N ALA A 218 -8.91 0.51 -16.91
CA ALA A 218 -8.11 -0.65 -17.36
C ALA A 218 -7.58 -1.44 -16.17
N VAL A 219 -7.55 -2.78 -16.28
CA VAL A 219 -6.87 -3.69 -15.34
C VAL A 219 -6.30 -4.87 -16.12
N ASP A 220 -4.98 -5.00 -16.16
CA ASP A 220 -4.34 -6.15 -16.81
C ASP A 220 -2.93 -6.39 -16.25
N THR A 221 -2.28 -7.49 -16.66
CA THR A 221 -0.85 -7.72 -16.40
C THR A 221 -0.02 -6.57 -16.96
N VAL A 222 1.15 -6.31 -16.35
CA VAL A 222 2.04 -5.22 -16.78
C VAL A 222 2.27 -5.24 -18.29
N LYS A 223 2.57 -6.42 -18.86
CA LYS A 223 2.83 -6.58 -20.30
C LYS A 223 1.64 -6.14 -21.16
N LYS A 224 0.45 -6.68 -20.88
CA LYS A 224 -0.75 -6.34 -21.66
C LYS A 224 -1.18 -4.91 -21.45
N PHE A 225 -1.01 -4.38 -20.22
CA PHE A 225 -1.32 -2.99 -19.89
C PHE A 225 -0.48 -2.02 -20.75
N GLN A 226 0.78 -2.33 -21.01
CA GLN A 226 1.67 -1.56 -21.89
C GLN A 226 1.24 -1.59 -23.36
N GLU A 227 0.53 -2.63 -23.79
CA GLU A 227 0.05 -2.83 -25.17
C GLU A 227 -1.34 -2.17 -25.42
N LEU A 228 -2.02 -1.68 -24.36
CA LEU A 228 -3.34 -1.04 -24.49
C LEU A 228 -3.26 0.21 -25.37
N GLN A 229 -4.22 0.36 -26.29
CA GLN A 229 -4.29 1.49 -27.22
C GLN A 229 -5.17 2.65 -26.68
N ASP A 230 -5.66 2.56 -25.44
CA ASP A 230 -6.42 3.65 -24.80
C ASP A 230 -5.53 4.88 -24.65
N GLU A 231 -5.97 6.02 -25.19
CA GLU A 231 -5.20 7.27 -25.20
C GLU A 231 -4.85 7.75 -23.80
N ARG A 232 -5.72 7.51 -22.80
CA ARG A 232 -5.51 7.87 -21.40
C ARG A 232 -4.38 7.05 -20.80
N VAL A 233 -4.35 5.74 -21.09
CA VAL A 233 -3.27 4.83 -20.67
C VAL A 233 -1.96 5.23 -21.35
N GLN A 234 -2.00 5.48 -22.66
CA GLN A 234 -0.79 5.87 -23.43
C GLN A 234 -0.23 7.23 -22.99
N ALA A 235 -1.07 8.17 -22.57
CA ALA A 235 -0.61 9.45 -22.03
C ALA A 235 0.26 9.25 -20.78
N PHE A 236 -0.09 8.30 -19.90
CA PHE A 236 0.72 7.95 -18.72
C PHE A 236 2.10 7.36 -19.11
N PHE A 237 2.17 6.52 -20.17
CA PHE A 237 3.45 5.98 -20.64
C PHE A 237 4.33 7.02 -21.32
N LYS A 238 3.76 8.05 -21.96
CA LYS A 238 4.54 9.16 -22.54
C LYS A 238 5.31 9.94 -21.50
N THR A 239 4.77 10.11 -20.29
CA THR A 239 5.47 10.78 -19.20
C THR A 239 6.75 10.05 -18.77
N LEU A 240 6.79 8.71 -18.88
CA LEU A 240 8.00 7.92 -18.63
C LEU A 240 9.13 8.21 -19.64
N ARG A 241 8.77 8.38 -20.91
CA ARG A 241 9.77 8.59 -21.98
C ARG A 241 10.42 9.97 -21.92
N THR A 242 9.72 10.97 -21.35
CA THR A 242 10.23 12.34 -21.19
C THR A 242 11.07 12.52 -19.93
N GLN A 243 11.00 11.63 -18.95
CA GLN A 243 11.84 11.67 -17.74
C GLN A 243 13.18 10.94 -17.90
N ASN A 244 13.33 10.12 -18.94
CA ASN A 244 14.54 9.33 -19.22
C ASN A 244 15.34 9.85 -20.45
N GLY A 245 15.01 11.00 -21.00
CA GLY A 245 15.72 11.74 -22.03
C GLY A 245 16.22 13.07 -21.51
#